data_447526fb432004b45dbf1feebd8556ba
#
_entry.id   447526fb432004b45dbf1feebd8556ba
#
_cell.length_a   1.000
_cell.length_b   1.000
_cell.length_c   1.000
_cell.angle_alpha   90.00
_cell.angle_beta   90.00
_cell.angle_gamma   90.00
#
_symmetry.space_group_name_H-M   'P 1'
#
loop_
_entity.id
_entity.type
_entity.pdbx_description
1 polymer ?
#
loop_
_entity_poly.entity_id
_entity_poly.type
_entity_poly.pdbx_seq_one_letter_code
_entity_poly.pdbx_strand_id
1 'polypeptide(L)'
;MRTPIVLALIIILAPYGSSTEGTKIIDHSGDSILEDLSPVVQSAFNRAMSDDSDFEAHRGAWILLSNSGFEILAQTLPAGQLIELDWIKGAYLWSPNQKTSQMKALELLKESSLVEVFIPDSVERQTPRFVPNDPDYPDQWHLDNSGQSGGTIGEDVNITSAWNNLNGSGVTISIVDDGLDHNHPDISPNYVPSLSYDFCSSDTDPQPVGNDAHGTAAGGVAGAVGNNGIDVVGAGFGANLAGSRLIACS
;
A
#
# COMPACT_ATOMS: atom_id res chain seq x y z
N MET A 1 22.02 11.83 9.35
CA MET A 1 20.74 12.45 9.71
C MET A 1 19.65 11.59 9.08
N ARG A 2 18.84 10.94 9.91
CA ARG A 2 17.78 10.03 9.41
C ARG A 2 16.52 10.86 9.28
N THR A 3 16.04 11.06 8.06
CA THR A 3 14.77 11.72 7.76
C THR A 3 13.65 10.89 8.38
N PRO A 4 12.77 11.45 9.20
CA PRO A 4 11.72 10.68 9.83
C PRO A 4 10.66 10.26 8.80
N ILE A 5 10.25 9.01 8.89
CA ILE A 5 9.22 8.32 8.11
C ILE A 5 7.82 8.97 8.24
N VAL A 6 7.70 9.94 9.10
CA VAL A 6 6.51 10.75 9.39
C VAL A 6 5.91 11.42 8.16
N LEU A 7 6.69 11.68 7.10
CA LEU A 7 6.21 12.41 5.91
C LEU A 7 5.10 11.65 5.16
N ALA A 8 5.18 10.32 5.09
CA ALA A 8 4.20 9.52 4.35
C ALA A 8 2.83 9.42 5.06
N LEU A 9 2.82 9.44 6.39
CA LEU A 9 1.58 9.31 7.16
C LEU A 9 0.78 10.62 7.19
N ILE A 10 1.45 11.75 7.15
CA ILE A 10 0.81 13.09 7.20
C ILE A 10 0.28 13.52 5.82
N ILE A 11 0.90 13.06 4.73
CA ILE A 11 0.38 13.31 3.37
C ILE A 11 -0.97 12.60 3.15
N ILE A 12 -1.23 11.47 3.81
CA ILE A 12 -2.51 10.75 3.75
C ILE A 12 -3.62 11.48 4.52
N LEU A 13 -3.26 12.36 5.47
CA LEU A 13 -4.20 13.18 6.24
C LEU A 13 -4.51 14.53 5.59
N ALA A 14 -3.90 14.87 4.45
CA ALA A 14 -4.29 16.05 3.68
C ALA A 14 -5.68 15.85 3.08
N PRO A 15 -6.65 16.79 3.28
CA PRO A 15 -8.01 16.60 2.86
C PRO A 15 -8.11 16.60 1.33
N TYR A 16 -8.61 15.51 0.79
CA TYR A 16 -9.06 15.45 -0.60
C TYR A 16 -10.41 16.15 -0.68
N GLY A 17 -10.43 17.36 -1.25
CA GLY A 17 -11.63 17.99 -1.77
C GLY A 17 -12.48 18.76 -0.76
N SER A 18 -12.57 20.03 -1.03
CA SER A 18 -13.48 21.03 -0.45
C SER A 18 -14.86 20.52 -0.02
N SER A 19 -15.15 20.50 1.27
CA SER A 19 -16.44 20.85 1.83
C SER A 19 -16.23 21.50 3.19
N THR A 20 -16.82 22.65 3.34
CA THR A 20 -16.85 23.50 4.52
C THR A 20 -17.73 22.89 5.59
N GLU A 21 -17.19 22.00 6.40
CA GLU A 21 -17.63 21.72 7.77
C GLU A 21 -16.53 20.87 8.39
N GLY A 22 -15.97 21.32 9.53
CA GLY A 22 -14.78 20.78 10.13
C GLY A 22 -14.87 19.29 10.39
N THR A 23 -14.18 18.51 9.59
CA THR A 23 -14.02 17.09 9.79
C THR A 23 -13.11 16.91 11.01
N LYS A 24 -13.71 16.71 12.15
CA LYS A 24 -12.98 16.26 13.34
C LYS A 24 -12.47 14.86 13.03
N ILE A 25 -11.15 14.72 12.92
CA ILE A 25 -10.53 13.45 12.60
C ILE A 25 -10.53 12.53 13.82
N ILE A 26 -10.73 13.03 15.03
CA ILE A 26 -10.90 12.25 16.25
C ILE A 26 -11.91 12.91 17.17
N ASP A 27 -13.00 12.20 17.49
CA ASP A 27 -13.93 12.57 18.54
C ASP A 27 -13.34 12.14 19.90
N HIS A 28 -13.63 12.89 20.94
CA HIS A 28 -13.17 12.64 22.31
C HIS A 28 -13.64 11.30 22.91
N SER A 29 -14.54 10.56 22.24
CA SER A 29 -15.02 9.24 22.64
C SER A 29 -14.12 8.08 22.22
N GLY A 30 -13.25 8.27 21.23
CA GLY A 30 -12.24 7.30 20.83
C GLY A 30 -12.67 6.07 20.05
N ASP A 31 -13.98 5.86 19.86
CA ASP A 31 -14.51 4.65 19.25
C ASP A 31 -14.97 4.82 17.79
N SER A 32 -15.42 6.01 17.38
CA SER A 32 -16.00 6.23 16.04
C SER A 32 -15.00 6.61 14.95
N ILE A 33 -13.75 6.84 15.29
CA ILE A 33 -12.79 7.50 14.42
C ILE A 33 -11.90 6.54 13.66
N LEU A 34 -11.61 5.39 14.24
CA LEU A 34 -10.86 4.35 13.53
C LEU A 34 -11.57 3.91 12.26
N GLU A 35 -12.92 3.98 12.23
CA GLU A 35 -13.72 3.61 11.06
C GLU A 35 -13.62 4.64 9.92
N ASP A 36 -13.38 5.91 10.25
CA ASP A 36 -13.23 6.99 9.27
C ASP A 36 -11.78 7.16 8.75
N LEU A 37 -10.81 6.50 9.39
CA LEU A 37 -9.43 6.52 8.94
C LEU A 37 -9.23 5.56 7.75
N SER A 38 -8.30 5.90 6.87
CA SER A 38 -7.95 4.97 5.80
C SER A 38 -7.49 3.61 6.37
N PRO A 39 -7.75 2.49 5.68
CA PRO A 39 -7.38 1.15 6.16
C PRO A 39 -5.90 1.01 6.53
N VAL A 40 -5.03 1.78 5.89
CA VAL A 40 -3.59 1.82 6.18
C VAL A 40 -3.33 2.43 7.55
N VAL A 41 -3.99 3.55 7.87
CA VAL A 41 -3.85 4.24 9.16
C VAL A 41 -4.49 3.41 10.28
N GLN A 42 -5.67 2.81 10.03
CA GLN A 42 -6.30 1.87 10.96
C GLN A 42 -5.38 0.68 11.27
N SER A 43 -4.76 0.08 10.25
CA SER A 43 -3.84 -1.04 10.41
C SER A 43 -2.58 -0.66 11.19
N ALA A 44 -2.01 0.52 10.90
CA ALA A 44 -0.85 1.05 11.63
C ALA A 44 -1.19 1.34 13.10
N PHE A 45 -2.35 1.95 13.35
CA PHE A 45 -2.84 2.23 14.70
C PHE A 45 -3.09 0.93 15.50
N ASN A 46 -3.80 -0.04 14.91
CA ASN A 46 -4.10 -1.31 15.56
C ASN A 46 -2.83 -2.11 15.85
N ARG A 47 -1.83 -2.10 14.95
CA ARG A 47 -0.52 -2.71 15.22
C ARG A 47 0.20 -2.01 16.36
N ALA A 48 0.21 -0.68 16.37
CA ALA A 48 0.82 0.09 17.45
C ALA A 48 0.17 -0.16 18.82
N MET A 49 -1.09 -0.57 18.86
CA MET A 49 -1.86 -0.78 20.09
C MET A 49 -2.00 -2.25 20.49
N SER A 50 -1.62 -3.22 19.64
CA SER A 50 -1.93 -4.64 19.86
C SER A 50 -0.83 -5.43 20.57
N ASP A 51 0.37 -4.89 20.73
CA ASP A 51 1.50 -5.66 21.27
C ASP A 51 2.38 -4.80 22.20
N ASP A 52 2.36 -5.12 23.51
CA ASP A 52 3.23 -4.49 24.50
C ASP A 52 4.72 -4.75 24.24
N SER A 53 5.07 -5.81 23.49
CA SER A 53 6.45 -6.16 23.18
C SER A 53 7.02 -5.36 21.99
N ASP A 54 6.17 -4.92 21.08
CA ASP A 54 6.56 -4.07 19.95
C ASP A 54 6.64 -2.58 20.30
N PHE A 55 6.16 -2.18 21.49
CA PHE A 55 6.28 -0.80 21.96
C PHE A 55 7.73 -0.32 22.16
N GLU A 56 8.70 -1.21 22.30
CA GLU A 56 10.12 -0.81 22.23
C GLU A 56 10.54 -0.34 20.83
N ALA A 57 9.86 -0.80 19.79
CA ALA A 57 10.08 -0.33 18.41
C ALA A 57 9.44 1.05 18.18
N HIS A 58 8.41 1.40 18.92
CA HIS A 58 7.82 2.73 18.94
C HIS A 58 8.58 3.56 19.96
N ARG A 59 9.40 4.44 19.59
CA ARG A 59 10.22 5.32 20.46
C ARG A 59 9.47 5.91 21.67
N GLY A 60 8.28 5.41 22.00
CA GLY A 60 7.42 5.85 23.07
C GLY A 60 6.88 7.26 22.88
N ALA A 61 6.93 7.80 21.66
CA ALA A 61 6.52 9.14 21.35
C ALA A 61 5.18 9.17 20.59
N TRP A 62 4.55 10.33 20.60
CA TRP A 62 3.29 10.61 19.93
C TRP A 62 3.43 11.85 19.03
N ILE A 63 2.91 11.77 17.84
CA ILE A 63 2.75 12.92 16.95
C ILE A 63 1.39 13.53 17.27
N LEU A 64 1.38 14.81 17.57
CA LEU A 64 0.20 15.56 17.95
C LEU A 64 -0.08 16.68 16.94
N LEU A 65 -1.35 16.94 16.63
CA LEU A 65 -1.78 18.17 15.97
C LEU A 65 -2.62 18.97 16.97
N SER A 66 -2.29 20.25 17.12
CA SER A 66 -2.95 21.15 18.05
C SER A 66 -2.89 22.60 17.57
N ASN A 67 -3.97 23.31 17.74
CA ASN A 67 -4.04 24.75 17.53
C ASN A 67 -3.70 25.58 18.80
N SER A 68 -3.44 24.90 19.93
CA SER A 68 -3.23 25.57 21.24
C SER A 68 -1.84 26.18 21.42
N GLY A 69 -0.89 25.83 20.55
CA GLY A 69 0.50 26.29 20.62
C GLY A 69 1.36 25.55 21.64
N PHE A 70 2.69 25.63 21.43
CA PHE A 70 3.71 24.89 22.18
C PHE A 70 3.63 25.11 23.70
N GLU A 71 3.55 26.35 24.15
CA GLU A 71 3.59 26.71 25.56
C GLU A 71 2.41 26.10 26.37
N ILE A 72 1.23 26.12 25.79
CA ILE A 72 0.02 25.56 26.39
C ILE A 72 0.12 24.04 26.48
N LEU A 73 0.55 23.39 25.41
CA LEU A 73 0.77 21.93 25.39
C LEU A 73 1.84 21.50 26.38
N ALA A 74 2.96 22.23 26.44
CA ALA A 74 4.05 21.93 27.34
C ALA A 74 3.66 22.03 28.83
N GLN A 75 2.69 22.89 29.17
CA GLN A 75 2.17 23.03 30.53
C GLN A 75 1.08 22.01 30.87
N THR A 76 0.38 21.49 29.88
CA THR A 76 -0.81 20.66 30.07
C THR A 76 -0.51 19.18 29.95
N LEU A 77 0.35 18.81 29.00
CA LEU A 77 0.74 17.42 28.81
C LEU A 77 1.60 16.94 30.00
N PRO A 78 1.50 15.65 30.37
CA PRO A 78 2.38 15.06 31.37
C PRO A 78 3.86 15.28 31.05
N ALA A 79 4.67 15.27 32.10
CA ALA A 79 6.11 15.48 31.98
C ALA A 79 6.73 14.54 30.94
N GLY A 80 7.44 15.14 30.00
CA GLY A 80 8.06 14.48 28.85
C GLY A 80 8.81 15.50 28.02
N GLN A 81 9.31 15.06 26.87
CA GLN A 81 9.90 15.93 25.88
C GLN A 81 8.82 16.32 24.84
N LEU A 82 8.65 17.60 24.61
CA LEU A 82 7.80 18.14 23.53
C LEU A 82 8.70 18.87 22.53
N ILE A 83 8.55 18.58 21.24
CA ILE A 83 9.31 19.17 20.14
C ILE A 83 8.31 19.67 19.11
N GLU A 84 8.42 20.92 18.68
CA GLU A 84 7.65 21.43 17.54
C GLU A 84 8.23 20.89 16.23
N LEU A 85 7.35 20.47 15.32
CA LEU A 85 7.74 19.96 14.00
C LEU A 85 7.61 21.11 12.99
N ASP A 86 8.70 21.82 12.72
CA ASP A 86 8.76 23.06 11.93
C ASP A 86 8.16 22.96 10.52
N TRP A 87 8.03 21.74 9.98
CA TRP A 87 7.54 21.48 8.64
C TRP A 87 6.00 21.32 8.55
N ILE A 88 5.31 21.22 9.70
CA ILE A 88 3.84 21.21 9.77
C ILE A 88 3.38 22.14 10.88
N LYS A 89 2.65 23.19 10.52
CA LYS A 89 2.09 24.13 11.49
C LYS A 89 1.16 23.42 12.48
N GLY A 90 1.45 23.58 13.77
CA GLY A 90 0.65 23.00 14.84
C GLY A 90 0.93 21.51 15.10
N ALA A 91 1.99 20.95 14.50
CA ALA A 91 2.41 19.58 14.75
C ALA A 91 3.55 19.52 15.78
N TYR A 92 3.45 18.55 16.69
CA TYR A 92 4.38 18.37 17.80
C TYR A 92 4.71 16.88 17.96
N LEU A 93 5.94 16.59 18.36
CA LEU A 93 6.35 15.26 18.82
C LEU A 93 6.40 15.29 20.35
N TRP A 94 5.56 14.51 21.00
CA TRP A 94 5.55 14.37 22.44
C TRP A 94 6.05 13.00 22.86
N SER A 95 7.12 12.97 23.65
CA SER A 95 7.68 11.76 24.24
C SER A 95 7.45 11.82 25.75
N PRO A 96 6.44 11.12 26.28
CA PRO A 96 6.20 11.06 27.71
C PRO A 96 7.39 10.44 28.44
N ASN A 97 7.60 10.80 29.71
CA ASN A 97 8.68 10.20 30.49
C ASN A 97 8.37 8.71 30.81
N GLN A 98 9.40 7.96 31.20
CA GLN A 98 9.30 6.51 31.48
C GLN A 98 8.26 6.12 32.55
N LYS A 99 7.72 7.07 33.33
CA LYS A 99 6.68 6.81 34.34
C LYS A 99 5.28 6.80 33.76
N THR A 100 5.11 7.27 32.52
CA THR A 100 3.84 7.31 31.79
C THR A 100 3.82 6.16 30.80
N SER A 101 3.03 5.12 31.06
CA SER A 101 2.85 4.03 30.08
C SER A 101 2.15 4.54 28.81
N GLN A 102 2.31 3.85 27.70
CA GLN A 102 1.67 4.22 26.44
C GLN A 102 0.14 4.22 26.55
N MET A 103 -0.44 3.25 27.24
CA MET A 103 -1.87 3.22 27.54
C MET A 103 -2.33 4.45 28.34
N LYS A 104 -1.53 4.87 29.33
CA LYS A 104 -1.84 6.09 30.08
C LYS A 104 -1.67 7.35 29.24
N ALA A 105 -0.68 7.38 28.35
CA ALA A 105 -0.50 8.46 27.38
C ALA A 105 -1.72 8.56 26.46
N LEU A 106 -2.18 7.43 25.92
CA LEU A 106 -3.37 7.35 25.07
C LEU A 106 -4.62 7.90 25.78
N GLU A 107 -4.88 7.46 27.02
CA GLU A 107 -6.01 7.96 27.81
C GLU A 107 -5.96 9.49 27.97
N LEU A 108 -4.79 10.02 28.31
CA LEU A 108 -4.60 11.45 28.51
C LEU A 108 -4.79 12.25 27.21
N LEU A 109 -4.34 11.72 26.08
CA LEU A 109 -4.54 12.34 24.77
C LEU A 109 -6.01 12.30 24.35
N LYS A 110 -6.72 11.20 24.61
CA LYS A 110 -8.17 11.09 24.38
C LYS A 110 -8.99 12.09 25.20
N GLU A 111 -8.58 12.36 26.44
CA GLU A 111 -9.25 13.30 27.33
C GLU A 111 -8.86 14.77 27.08
N SER A 112 -7.82 15.02 26.29
CA SER A 112 -7.29 16.35 26.05
C SER A 112 -8.15 17.13 25.05
N SER A 113 -8.72 18.26 25.47
CA SER A 113 -9.39 19.20 24.57
C SER A 113 -8.43 20.07 23.74
N LEU A 114 -7.11 19.95 23.97
CA LEU A 114 -6.08 20.74 23.32
C LEU A 114 -5.45 20.05 22.11
N VAL A 115 -5.60 18.73 22.04
CA VAL A 115 -5.04 17.90 20.95
C VAL A 115 -6.16 17.48 20.02
N GLU A 116 -6.06 17.88 18.76
CA GLU A 116 -7.08 17.58 17.75
C GLU A 116 -6.84 16.20 17.11
N VAL A 117 -5.57 15.85 16.89
CA VAL A 117 -5.14 14.56 16.34
C VAL A 117 -3.93 14.08 17.11
N PHE A 118 -3.86 12.79 17.37
CA PHE A 118 -2.67 12.14 17.91
C PHE A 118 -2.43 10.79 17.26
N ILE A 119 -1.17 10.49 16.99
CA ILE A 119 -0.74 9.24 16.33
C ILE A 119 0.51 8.76 17.06
N PRO A 120 0.63 7.47 17.40
CA PRO A 120 1.87 6.94 17.94
C PRO A 120 3.01 7.07 16.91
N ASP A 121 4.17 7.57 17.33
CA ASP A 121 5.38 7.59 16.50
C ASP A 121 5.91 6.16 16.36
N SER A 122 5.54 5.50 15.29
CA SER A 122 5.93 4.13 15.00
C SER A 122 7.09 4.09 14.01
N VAL A 123 8.09 3.29 14.31
CA VAL A 123 9.14 2.95 13.34
C VAL A 123 8.67 1.74 12.55
N GLU A 124 8.08 1.97 11.38
CA GLU A 124 7.84 0.88 10.45
C GLU A 124 9.20 0.44 9.87
N ARG A 125 9.57 -0.83 10.06
CA ARG A 125 10.67 -1.42 9.30
C ARG A 125 10.27 -1.38 7.84
N GLN A 126 10.88 -0.50 7.09
CA GLN A 126 10.85 -0.57 5.64
C GLN A 126 11.58 -1.86 5.25
N THR A 127 10.84 -2.92 4.94
CA THR A 127 11.43 -4.02 4.17
C THR A 127 11.81 -3.44 2.81
N PRO A 128 12.98 -3.81 2.25
CA PRO A 128 13.29 -3.44 0.88
C PRO A 128 12.11 -3.83 -0.01
N ARG A 129 11.61 -2.91 -0.82
CA ARG A 129 10.58 -3.25 -1.81
C ARG A 129 11.14 -4.35 -2.70
N PHE A 130 10.34 -5.39 -2.92
CA PHE A 130 10.63 -6.37 -3.95
C PHE A 130 10.68 -5.61 -5.30
N VAL A 131 11.82 -5.70 -5.97
CA VAL A 131 12.01 -5.14 -7.30
C VAL A 131 12.32 -6.33 -8.22
N PRO A 132 11.47 -6.62 -9.20
CA PRO A 132 11.72 -7.68 -10.17
C PRO A 132 13.01 -7.45 -10.95
N ASN A 133 13.66 -8.54 -11.39
CA ASN A 133 14.85 -8.47 -12.25
C ASN A 133 14.50 -8.56 -13.73
N ASP A 134 13.22 -8.49 -14.07
CA ASP A 134 12.69 -8.60 -15.42
C ASP A 134 13.07 -7.35 -16.21
N PRO A 135 13.67 -7.47 -17.40
CA PRO A 135 14.34 -6.37 -18.07
C PRO A 135 13.42 -5.22 -18.49
N ASP A 136 12.15 -5.51 -18.79
CA ASP A 136 11.17 -4.51 -19.22
C ASP A 136 10.32 -3.95 -18.05
N TYR A 137 10.53 -4.45 -16.81
CA TYR A 137 9.84 -3.91 -15.63
C TYR A 137 9.99 -2.39 -15.49
N PRO A 138 11.16 -1.77 -15.72
CA PRO A 138 11.30 -0.33 -15.62
C PRO A 138 10.38 0.48 -16.54
N ASP A 139 9.86 -0.12 -17.61
CA ASP A 139 8.94 0.51 -18.56
C ASP A 139 7.47 0.28 -18.21
N GLN A 140 7.18 -0.59 -17.23
CA GLN A 140 5.82 -0.91 -16.79
C GLN A 140 5.27 0.15 -15.84
N TRP A 141 5.02 1.35 -16.35
CA TRP A 141 4.54 2.51 -15.58
C TRP A 141 3.27 2.25 -14.78
N HIS A 142 2.43 1.32 -15.22
CA HIS A 142 1.19 0.96 -14.51
C HIS A 142 1.45 0.22 -13.20
N LEU A 143 2.62 -0.39 -13.01
CA LEU A 143 3.04 -1.07 -11.79
C LEU A 143 3.86 -0.16 -10.86
N ASP A 144 4.72 0.67 -11.44
CA ASP A 144 5.57 1.64 -10.72
C ASP A 144 5.85 2.85 -11.62
N ASN A 145 5.10 3.93 -11.43
CA ASN A 145 5.22 5.13 -12.24
C ASN A 145 6.25 6.11 -11.68
N SER A 146 7.46 6.02 -12.19
CA SER A 146 8.55 6.97 -11.91
C SER A 146 8.60 8.16 -12.87
N GLY A 147 7.60 8.30 -13.77
CA GLY A 147 7.56 9.31 -14.83
C GLY A 147 8.17 8.86 -16.15
N GLN A 148 8.54 7.60 -16.30
CA GLN A 148 9.22 7.03 -17.48
C GLN A 148 8.45 7.21 -18.81
N SER A 149 7.12 7.27 -18.73
CA SER A 149 6.25 7.49 -19.91
C SER A 149 5.66 8.90 -19.98
N GLY A 150 6.21 9.86 -19.21
CA GLY A 150 5.74 11.25 -19.17
C GLY A 150 4.46 11.47 -18.39
N GLY A 151 3.99 10.47 -17.63
CA GLY A 151 2.85 10.57 -16.70
C GLY A 151 3.21 11.23 -15.38
N THR A 152 2.22 11.43 -14.54
CA THR A 152 2.41 11.95 -13.17
C THR A 152 3.04 10.86 -12.30
N ILE A 153 4.18 11.16 -11.68
CA ILE A 153 4.89 10.24 -10.81
C ILE A 153 3.97 9.74 -9.69
N GLY A 154 3.93 8.42 -9.46
CA GLY A 154 3.14 7.77 -8.43
C GLY A 154 1.67 7.52 -8.80
N GLU A 155 1.24 7.91 -10.01
CA GLU A 155 -0.08 7.54 -10.54
C GLU A 155 0.00 6.15 -11.19
N ASP A 156 -0.08 5.10 -10.37
CA ASP A 156 0.00 3.69 -10.73
C ASP A 156 -0.91 2.84 -9.83
N VAL A 157 -0.89 1.52 -9.97
CA VAL A 157 -1.71 0.61 -9.15
C VAL A 157 -1.10 0.31 -7.77
N ASN A 158 0.07 0.85 -7.46
CA ASN A 158 0.81 0.69 -6.19
C ASN A 158 0.98 -0.78 -5.75
N ILE A 159 1.15 -1.68 -6.72
CA ILE A 159 1.22 -3.13 -6.46
C ILE A 159 2.54 -3.54 -5.79
N THR A 160 3.60 -2.77 -5.99
CA THR A 160 4.95 -3.10 -5.50
C THR A 160 5.02 -3.26 -3.98
N SER A 161 4.15 -2.55 -3.25
CA SER A 161 4.04 -2.71 -1.80
C SER A 161 3.42 -4.05 -1.39
N ALA A 162 2.47 -4.58 -2.20
CA ALA A 162 1.82 -5.86 -1.96
C ALA A 162 2.77 -7.04 -2.22
N TRP A 163 3.67 -6.92 -3.19
CA TRP A 163 4.60 -7.98 -3.59
C TRP A 163 5.56 -8.46 -2.50
N ASN A 164 5.76 -7.68 -1.45
CA ASN A 164 6.53 -8.14 -0.28
C ASN A 164 5.88 -9.34 0.44
N ASN A 165 4.57 -9.52 0.29
CA ASN A 165 3.80 -10.53 1.00
C ASN A 165 2.92 -11.39 0.09
N LEU A 166 2.55 -10.88 -1.08
CA LEU A 166 1.56 -11.48 -1.98
C LEU A 166 2.06 -11.40 -3.43
N ASN A 167 2.00 -12.50 -4.14
CA ASN A 167 2.39 -12.56 -5.56
C ASN A 167 1.35 -13.25 -6.44
N GLY A 168 0.18 -13.57 -5.89
CA GLY A 168 -0.87 -14.31 -6.60
C GLY A 168 -0.76 -15.83 -6.48
N SER A 169 0.22 -16.38 -5.76
CA SER A 169 0.34 -17.84 -5.58
C SER A 169 -0.96 -18.45 -5.02
N GLY A 170 -1.39 -19.57 -5.61
CA GLY A 170 -2.64 -20.26 -5.25
C GLY A 170 -3.90 -19.71 -5.94
N VAL A 171 -3.77 -18.65 -6.75
CA VAL A 171 -4.87 -18.11 -7.56
C VAL A 171 -4.70 -18.54 -9.02
N THR A 172 -5.81 -18.73 -9.74
CA THR A 172 -5.81 -18.90 -11.19
C THR A 172 -6.52 -17.72 -11.83
N ILE A 173 -5.86 -17.10 -12.81
CA ILE A 173 -6.39 -16.00 -13.62
C ILE A 173 -6.74 -16.60 -15.00
N SER A 174 -7.99 -16.49 -15.41
CA SER A 174 -8.40 -16.89 -16.76
C SER A 174 -8.43 -15.68 -17.69
N ILE A 175 -7.70 -15.76 -18.77
CA ILE A 175 -7.68 -14.78 -19.86
C ILE A 175 -8.70 -15.20 -20.91
N VAL A 176 -9.83 -14.50 -20.94
CA VAL A 176 -10.91 -14.73 -21.89
C VAL A 176 -10.79 -13.72 -23.02
N ASP A 177 -10.15 -14.11 -24.13
CA ASP A 177 -9.72 -13.17 -25.15
C ASP A 177 -9.57 -13.83 -26.54
N ASP A 178 -8.72 -13.26 -27.41
CA ASP A 178 -8.38 -13.76 -28.75
C ASP A 178 -7.40 -14.95 -28.74
N GLY A 179 -6.91 -15.32 -27.58
CA GLY A 179 -6.01 -16.44 -27.34
C GLY A 179 -4.96 -16.09 -26.28
N LEU A 180 -4.22 -17.09 -25.88
CA LEU A 180 -3.09 -16.97 -24.96
C LEU A 180 -1.92 -17.76 -25.51
N ASP A 181 -0.82 -17.08 -25.88
CA ASP A 181 0.41 -17.78 -26.29
C ASP A 181 1.06 -18.44 -25.07
N HIS A 182 0.58 -19.63 -24.77
CA HIS A 182 1.09 -20.43 -23.66
C HIS A 182 2.50 -21.00 -23.88
N ASN A 183 3.07 -20.81 -25.09
CA ASN A 183 4.47 -21.16 -25.38
C ASN A 183 5.42 -19.99 -25.09
N HIS A 184 4.88 -18.77 -24.86
CA HIS A 184 5.70 -17.62 -24.50
C HIS A 184 6.51 -17.91 -23.22
N PRO A 185 7.84 -17.72 -23.22
CA PRO A 185 8.70 -18.14 -22.10
C PRO A 185 8.33 -17.47 -20.77
N ASP A 186 7.72 -16.28 -20.82
CA ASP A 186 7.28 -15.52 -19.67
C ASP A 186 5.84 -15.87 -19.17
N ILE A 187 5.13 -16.71 -19.89
CA ILE A 187 3.79 -17.20 -19.57
C ILE A 187 3.77 -18.69 -19.26
N SER A 188 4.53 -19.45 -20.02
CA SER A 188 4.50 -20.91 -20.02
C SER A 188 4.68 -21.56 -18.64
N PRO A 189 5.53 -21.06 -17.73
CA PRO A 189 5.67 -21.67 -16.41
C PRO A 189 4.44 -21.52 -15.52
N ASN A 190 3.62 -20.49 -15.75
CA ASN A 190 2.39 -20.23 -14.99
C ASN A 190 1.13 -20.83 -15.69
N TYR A 191 1.27 -21.36 -16.90
CA TYR A 191 0.15 -21.83 -17.68
C TYR A 191 -0.43 -23.17 -17.17
N VAL A 192 -1.77 -23.25 -17.12
CA VAL A 192 -2.52 -24.43 -16.70
C VAL A 192 -3.38 -24.99 -17.84
N PRO A 193 -2.90 -26.00 -18.59
CA PRO A 193 -3.63 -26.55 -19.71
C PRO A 193 -5.02 -27.11 -19.37
N SER A 194 -5.16 -27.73 -18.19
CA SER A 194 -6.42 -28.36 -17.77
C SER A 194 -7.57 -27.38 -17.47
N LEU A 195 -7.27 -26.10 -17.38
CA LEU A 195 -8.24 -25.01 -17.13
C LEU A 195 -8.41 -24.13 -18.37
N SER A 196 -7.79 -24.50 -19.48
CA SER A 196 -7.78 -23.73 -20.71
C SER A 196 -8.65 -24.38 -21.79
N TYR A 197 -9.27 -23.55 -22.65
CA TYR A 197 -10.13 -24.03 -23.72
C TYR A 197 -10.21 -23.03 -24.89
N ASP A 198 -10.24 -23.56 -26.12
CA ASP A 198 -10.55 -22.79 -27.36
C ASP A 198 -12.01 -23.01 -27.74
N PHE A 199 -12.86 -22.01 -27.48
CA PHE A 199 -14.27 -22.02 -27.88
C PHE A 199 -14.48 -21.80 -29.39
N CYS A 200 -13.47 -21.24 -30.07
CA CYS A 200 -13.54 -21.00 -31.50
C CYS A 200 -13.31 -22.28 -32.30
N SER A 201 -12.34 -23.09 -31.91
CA SER A 201 -11.99 -24.36 -32.55
C SER A 201 -12.64 -25.57 -31.84
N SER A 202 -13.23 -25.37 -30.66
CA SER A 202 -13.82 -26.42 -29.81
C SER A 202 -12.80 -27.47 -29.38
N ASP A 203 -11.62 -27.02 -28.96
CA ASP A 203 -10.55 -27.86 -28.43
C ASP A 203 -9.91 -27.26 -27.16
N THR A 204 -8.81 -27.82 -26.68
CA THR A 204 -8.17 -27.42 -25.45
C THR A 204 -6.91 -26.57 -25.64
N ASP A 205 -6.63 -26.14 -26.86
CA ASP A 205 -5.47 -25.33 -27.20
C ASP A 205 -5.86 -23.87 -27.48
N PRO A 206 -5.79 -22.97 -26.47
CA PRO A 206 -6.17 -21.57 -26.60
C PRO A 206 -5.11 -20.72 -27.32
N GLN A 207 -4.19 -21.33 -28.07
CA GLN A 207 -3.17 -20.61 -28.81
C GLN A 207 -3.79 -19.56 -29.73
N PRO A 208 -3.29 -18.31 -29.78
CA PRO A 208 -3.79 -17.29 -30.67
C PRO A 208 -3.57 -17.68 -32.16
N VAL A 209 -4.39 -17.16 -33.05
CA VAL A 209 -4.33 -17.46 -34.49
C VAL A 209 -3.89 -16.21 -35.26
N GLY A 210 -2.99 -16.41 -36.21
CA GLY A 210 -2.51 -15.33 -37.09
C GLY A 210 -1.70 -14.28 -36.32
N ASN A 211 -2.19 -13.03 -36.30
CA ASN A 211 -1.57 -11.91 -35.59
C ASN A 211 -2.30 -11.53 -34.30
N ASP A 212 -3.18 -12.39 -33.78
CA ASP A 212 -3.88 -12.15 -32.52
C ASP A 212 -2.89 -12.15 -31.38
N ALA A 213 -2.86 -11.07 -30.58
CA ALA A 213 -1.87 -10.90 -29.54
C ALA A 213 -2.44 -10.21 -28.29
N HIS A 214 -3.69 -9.79 -28.34
CA HIS A 214 -4.29 -9.01 -27.25
C HIS A 214 -4.41 -9.84 -25.97
N GLY A 215 -4.91 -11.05 -26.05
CA GLY A 215 -5.02 -11.94 -24.90
C GLY A 215 -3.66 -12.34 -24.32
N THR A 216 -2.65 -12.52 -25.16
CA THR A 216 -1.27 -12.76 -24.70
C THR A 216 -0.72 -11.54 -23.96
N ALA A 217 -0.92 -10.33 -24.46
CA ALA A 217 -0.52 -9.09 -23.79
C ALA A 217 -1.27 -8.91 -22.44
N ALA A 218 -2.59 -9.16 -22.44
CA ALA A 218 -3.39 -9.12 -21.23
C ALA A 218 -2.91 -10.16 -20.19
N GLY A 219 -2.57 -11.36 -20.64
CA GLY A 219 -1.98 -12.42 -19.82
C GLY A 219 -0.65 -12.01 -19.21
N GLY A 220 0.21 -11.34 -19.99
CA GLY A 220 1.49 -10.81 -19.54
C GLY A 220 1.32 -9.77 -18.42
N VAL A 221 0.45 -8.78 -18.62
CA VAL A 221 0.15 -7.76 -17.60
C VAL A 221 -0.43 -8.38 -16.33
N ALA A 222 -1.28 -9.41 -16.45
CA ALA A 222 -1.94 -10.04 -15.33
C ALA A 222 -1.02 -10.98 -14.55
N GLY A 223 -0.23 -11.84 -15.24
CA GLY A 223 0.42 -12.96 -14.59
C GLY A 223 1.68 -13.48 -15.28
N ALA A 224 2.41 -12.67 -16.06
CA ALA A 224 3.77 -13.05 -16.51
C ALA A 224 4.64 -13.40 -15.30
N VAL A 225 5.55 -14.34 -15.47
CA VAL A 225 6.41 -14.86 -14.39
C VAL A 225 7.37 -13.77 -13.94
N GLY A 226 7.25 -13.33 -12.70
CA GLY A 226 8.15 -12.28 -12.20
C GLY A 226 9.46 -12.84 -11.67
N ASN A 227 10.48 -12.00 -11.75
CA ASN A 227 11.83 -12.27 -11.24
C ASN A 227 12.49 -13.48 -11.93
N ASN A 228 12.24 -13.67 -13.20
CA ASN A 228 12.82 -14.73 -14.02
C ASN A 228 13.86 -14.19 -15.02
N GLY A 229 14.05 -12.85 -15.09
CA GLY A 229 14.99 -12.18 -15.99
C GLY A 229 14.53 -12.17 -17.45
N ILE A 230 13.23 -12.34 -17.71
CA ILE A 230 12.64 -12.39 -19.04
C ILE A 230 11.55 -11.32 -19.11
N ASP A 231 11.57 -10.51 -20.16
CA ASP A 231 10.56 -9.51 -20.54
C ASP A 231 9.93 -8.73 -19.37
N VAL A 232 8.68 -9.04 -18.99
CA VAL A 232 7.85 -8.25 -18.09
C VAL A 232 7.51 -9.00 -16.79
N VAL A 233 6.93 -8.30 -15.82
CA VAL A 233 6.36 -8.92 -14.64
C VAL A 233 4.85 -8.73 -14.60
N GLY A 234 4.08 -9.77 -14.33
CA GLY A 234 2.65 -9.69 -14.13
C GLY A 234 2.29 -9.13 -12.73
N ALA A 235 1.16 -8.45 -12.61
CA ALA A 235 0.67 -7.97 -11.31
C ALA A 235 0.54 -9.11 -10.29
N GLY A 236 0.07 -10.28 -10.75
CA GLY A 236 0.02 -11.52 -9.98
C GLY A 236 1.03 -12.55 -10.50
N PHE A 237 2.32 -12.22 -10.49
CA PHE A 237 3.39 -12.97 -11.17
C PHE A 237 3.59 -14.43 -10.68
N GLY A 238 3.02 -14.81 -9.57
CA GLY A 238 2.99 -16.18 -9.05
C GLY A 238 1.63 -16.86 -9.21
N ALA A 239 0.67 -16.23 -9.90
CA ALA A 239 -0.63 -16.82 -10.17
C ALA A 239 -0.53 -17.82 -11.33
N ASN A 240 -1.41 -18.83 -11.33
CA ASN A 240 -1.64 -19.66 -12.50
C ASN A 240 -2.37 -18.88 -13.60
N LEU A 241 -2.08 -19.16 -14.88
CA LEU A 241 -2.76 -18.61 -16.05
C LEU A 241 -3.51 -19.68 -16.80
N ALA A 242 -4.78 -19.41 -17.14
CA ALA A 242 -5.56 -20.23 -18.05
C ALA A 242 -6.01 -19.37 -19.23
N GLY A 243 -6.01 -19.91 -20.44
CA GLY A 243 -6.49 -19.25 -21.65
C GLY A 243 -7.88 -19.74 -22.03
N SER A 244 -8.77 -18.81 -22.36
CA SER A 244 -10.07 -19.10 -22.95
C SER A 244 -10.22 -18.28 -24.24
N ARG A 245 -9.91 -18.89 -25.39
CA ARG A 245 -10.09 -18.22 -26.68
C ARG A 245 -11.57 -18.19 -27.04
N LEU A 246 -12.17 -17.01 -27.04
CA LEU A 246 -13.61 -16.81 -27.22
C LEU A 246 -13.93 -15.73 -28.26
N ILE A 247 -13.00 -14.84 -28.57
CA ILE A 247 -13.13 -13.78 -29.54
C ILE A 247 -12.14 -14.00 -30.72
N ALA A 248 -12.29 -13.28 -31.82
CA ALA A 248 -11.48 -13.47 -33.03
C ALA A 248 -11.54 -14.91 -33.59
N CYS A 249 -12.75 -15.48 -33.61
CA CYS A 249 -13.01 -16.85 -34.09
C CYS A 249 -13.06 -16.99 -35.62
N SER A 250 -12.55 -16.05 -36.38
CA SER A 250 -12.62 -16.05 -37.86
C SER A 250 -11.32 -16.46 -38.50
#